data_274ee3e83c581f63d47a9e20ade9d7b7
#
_entry.id   274ee3e83c581f63d47a9e20ade9d7b7
#
_cell.length_a   1.000
_cell.length_b   1.000
_cell.length_c   1.000
_cell.angle_alpha   90.00
_cell.angle_beta   90.00
_cell.angle_gamma   90.00
#
_symmetry.space_group_name_H-M   'P 1'
#
loop_
_entity.id
_entity.type
_entity.pdbx_description
1 polymer ?
#
loop_
_entity_poly.entity_id
_entity_poly.type
_entity_poly.pdbx_seq_one_letter_code
_entity_poly.pdbx_strand_id
1 'polypeptide(L)' 'MTTQWLTKQQVADSLHYSVATIALWIKQGKFPGAKRNSPAGSSKWLIPASDVEALMRPEEK' A
#
# COMPACT_ATOMS: atom_id res chain seq x y z
N MET A 1 -10.48 -6.63 15.71
CA MET A 1 -9.49 -6.57 14.95
C MET A 1 -9.19 -5.24 14.45
N THR A 2 -8.00 -4.78 14.47
CA THR A 2 -7.63 -3.53 14.06
C THR A 2 -6.96 -3.58 12.76
N THR A 3 -7.26 -2.74 11.85
CA THR A 3 -6.60 -2.70 10.58
C THR A 3 -5.39 -1.85 10.71
N GLN A 4 -4.27 -2.35 10.31
CA GLN A 4 -3.07 -1.60 10.38
C GLN A 4 -2.86 -0.90 9.06
N TRP A 5 -2.64 0.38 9.08
CA TRP A 5 -2.43 1.14 7.86
C TRP A 5 -0.98 1.51 7.72
N LEU A 6 -0.47 1.36 6.52
CA LEU A 6 0.93 1.61 6.25
C LEU A 6 1.06 2.72 5.22
N THR A 7 2.17 3.43 5.26
CA THR A 7 2.40 4.47 4.28
C THR A 7 3.11 3.85 3.08
N LYS A 8 3.22 4.59 2.01
CA LYS A 8 3.91 4.11 0.82
C LYS A 8 5.34 3.73 1.16
N GLN A 9 5.98 4.54 1.97
CA GLN A 9 7.35 4.27 2.36
C GLN A 9 7.44 2.97 3.15
N GLN A 10 6.53 2.75 4.05
CA GLN A 10 6.54 1.54 4.84
C GLN A 10 6.28 0.31 3.99
N VAL A 11 5.39 0.42 3.03
CA VAL A 11 5.11 -0.69 2.15
C VAL A 11 6.32 -0.98 1.26
N ALA A 12 6.93 0.07 0.74
CA ALA A 12 8.10 -0.09 -0.10
C ALA A 12 9.22 -0.78 0.66
N ASP A 13 9.41 -0.38 1.91
CA ASP A 13 10.43 -0.96 2.73
C ASP A 13 10.14 -2.41 3.02
N SER A 14 8.91 -2.73 3.31
CA SER A 14 8.51 -4.09 3.62
C SER A 14 8.67 -5.00 2.43
N LEU A 15 8.39 -4.53 1.25
CA LEU A 15 8.47 -5.37 0.07
C LEU A 15 9.77 -5.22 -0.67
N HIS A 16 10.65 -4.34 -0.19
CA HIS A 16 11.93 -4.10 -0.82
C HIS A 16 11.79 -3.50 -2.22
N TYR A 17 10.84 -2.59 -2.36
CA TYR A 17 10.65 -1.91 -3.62
C TYR A 17 10.80 -0.41 -3.38
N SER A 18 10.78 0.38 -4.40
CA SER A 18 10.89 1.80 -4.24
C SER A 18 9.51 2.40 -4.07
N VAL A 19 9.45 3.57 -3.48
CA VAL A 19 8.18 4.25 -3.28
C VAL A 19 7.51 4.53 -4.62
N ALA A 20 8.30 4.78 -5.64
CA ALA A 20 7.76 5.03 -6.97
C ALA A 20 6.99 3.81 -7.48
N THR A 21 7.52 2.63 -7.22
CA THR A 21 6.87 1.40 -7.63
C THR A 21 5.55 1.23 -6.88
N ILE A 22 5.56 1.55 -5.59
CA ILE A 22 4.35 1.42 -4.81
C ILE A 22 3.28 2.40 -5.32
N ALA A 23 3.69 3.60 -5.64
CA ALA A 23 2.76 4.59 -6.17
C ALA A 23 2.15 4.11 -7.48
N LEU A 24 2.96 3.49 -8.30
CA LEU A 24 2.48 2.96 -9.57
C LEU A 24 1.46 1.86 -9.33
N TRP A 25 1.73 0.98 -8.39
CA TRP A 25 0.82 -0.11 -8.09
C TRP A 25 -0.51 0.41 -7.53
N ILE A 26 -0.46 1.47 -6.75
CA ILE A 26 -1.69 2.07 -6.24
C ILE A 26 -2.51 2.58 -7.43
N LYS A 27 -1.83 3.18 -8.40
CA LYS A 27 -2.52 3.68 -9.54
C LYS A 27 -3.09 2.55 -10.37
N GLN A 28 -2.45 1.44 -10.43
CA GLN A 28 -2.92 0.30 -11.18
C GLN A 28 -4.01 -0.48 -10.46
N GLY A 29 -4.27 -0.16 -9.22
CA GLY A 29 -5.30 -0.86 -8.47
C GLY A 29 -4.86 -2.13 -7.80
N LYS A 30 -3.59 -2.31 -7.58
CA LYS A 30 -3.11 -3.50 -6.91
C LYS A 30 -3.39 -3.46 -5.42
N PHE A 31 -3.68 -2.29 -4.88
CA PHE A 31 -4.04 -2.18 -3.48
C PHE A 31 -5.45 -1.62 -3.42
N PRO A 32 -6.44 -2.45 -3.60
CA PRO A 32 -7.81 -1.97 -3.64
C PRO A 32 -8.29 -1.27 -2.38
N GLY A 33 -7.68 -1.58 -1.27
CA GLY A 33 -8.05 -0.94 -0.01
C GLY A 33 -7.32 0.34 0.29
N ALA A 34 -6.37 0.74 -0.55
CA ALA A 34 -5.60 1.94 -0.29
C ALA A 34 -6.44 3.18 -0.41
N LYS A 35 -6.22 4.15 0.47
CA LYS A 35 -6.95 5.36 0.41
C LYS A 35 -6.04 6.54 0.61
N ARG A 36 -6.40 7.66 0.06
CA ARG A 36 -5.61 8.84 0.19
C ARG A 36 -6.10 9.62 1.37
N ASN A 37 -5.27 9.87 2.30
CA ASN A 37 -5.67 10.56 3.46
C ASN A 37 -5.04 11.92 3.48
N SER A 38 -5.42 12.77 2.58
CA SER A 38 -4.86 14.06 2.56
C SER A 38 -5.83 15.06 2.03
N PRO A 39 -6.36 15.85 2.81
CA PRO A 39 -7.33 16.79 2.38
C PRO A 39 -6.72 17.83 1.48
N ALA A 40 -5.58 18.28 1.73
CA ALA A 40 -5.03 19.27 0.89
C ALA A 40 -3.57 19.35 1.04
N GLY A 41 -2.90 19.61 0.10
CA GLY A 41 -1.50 19.77 0.23
C GLY A 41 -0.71 18.53 0.15
N SER A 42 -0.61 17.78 1.15
CA SER A 42 0.25 16.63 1.11
C SER A 42 -0.54 15.42 0.81
N SER A 43 -0.22 14.70 -0.14
CA SER A 43 -0.91 13.51 -0.44
C SER A 43 -0.25 12.35 0.20
N LYS A 44 -0.87 11.76 1.15
CA LYS A 44 -0.37 10.61 1.81
C LYS A 44 -1.29 9.48 1.58
N TRP A 45 -0.79 8.40 1.09
CA TRP A 45 -1.60 7.21 0.87
C TRP A 45 -1.46 6.28 2.05
N LEU A 46 -2.56 5.67 2.43
CA LEU A 46 -2.56 4.68 3.50
C LEU A 46 -3.00 3.36 2.87
N ILE A 47 -2.23 2.34 3.10
CA ILE A 47 -2.48 1.04 2.52
C ILE A 47 -2.70 0.04 3.63
N PRO A 48 -3.81 -0.70 3.62
CA PRO A 48 -4.05 -1.66 4.68
C PRO A 48 -3.04 -2.77 4.64
N ALA A 49 -2.61 -3.19 5.79
CA ALA A 49 -1.63 -4.27 5.87
C ALA A 49 -2.13 -5.52 5.19
N SER A 50 -3.41 -5.75 5.21
CA SER A 50 -3.96 -6.94 4.57
C SER A 50 -3.74 -6.92 3.06
N ASP A 51 -3.77 -5.74 2.45
CA ASP A 51 -3.51 -5.66 1.01
C ASP A 51 -2.03 -5.97 0.75
N VAL A 52 -1.16 -5.52 1.61
CA VAL A 52 0.25 -5.79 1.47
C VAL A 52 0.52 -7.28 1.63
N GLU A 53 -0.13 -7.90 2.58
CA GLU A 53 0.05 -9.32 2.80
C GLU A 53 -0.45 -10.11 1.62
N ALA A 54 -1.55 -9.72 1.07
CA ALA A 54 -2.10 -10.43 -0.08
C ALA A 54 -1.15 -10.34 -1.27
N LEU A 55 -0.48 -9.21 -1.40
CA LEU A 55 0.43 -9.05 -2.50
C LEU A 55 1.73 -9.81 -2.26
N MET A 56 2.19 -9.89 -1.03
CA MET A 56 3.38 -10.60 -0.70
C MET A 56 3.18 -12.07 -0.79
N ARG A 57 2.02 -12.59 -0.47
CA ARG A 57 1.77 -14.02 -0.44
C ARG A 57 1.68 -14.54 -1.81
N PRO A 58 2.36 -15.58 -2.13
CA PRO A 58 2.29 -16.14 -3.45
C PRO A 58 0.94 -16.72 -3.65
N GLU A 59 0.52 -16.89 -4.79
CA GLU A 59 -0.68 -17.41 -5.05
C GLU A 59 -0.82 -18.73 -4.62
N GLU A 60 -1.45 -19.12 -3.79
CA GLU A 60 -1.54 -20.37 -3.39
C GLU A 60 -2.76 -20.86 -3.59
N LYS A 61 -3.06 -21.60 -3.97
CA LYS A 61 -4.26 -22.09 -4.22
C LYS A 61 -4.52 -23.17 -3.88
#